data_245b25c3f1f40fcc5cc04351941c673d
#
_entry.id   245b25c3f1f40fcc5cc04351941c673d
#
_cell.length_a   1.000
_cell.length_b   1.000
_cell.length_c   1.000
_cell.angle_alpha   90.00
_cell.angle_beta   90.00
_cell.angle_gamma   90.00
#
_symmetry.space_group_name_H-M   'P 1'
#
loop_
_entity.id
_entity.type
_entity.pdbx_description
1 polymer ?
#
loop_
_entity_poly.entity_id
_entity_poly.type
_entity_poly.pdbx_seq_one_letter_code
_entity_poly.pdbx_strand_id
1 'polypeptide(L)'
;VADIQNAPSASLNIVTDPIGLKLAKKMLEQYKTPYILFGKYADPKRILSCYKSLQRHLKLAEDPFWEKRAIQLQALWEQIGYCVEGKQYIYSNSPLISIDMILMLERYGAKPLAYYVISKNDFERELFPEFKHSNVDPLVALLADFGISERLLEIYKPDFFIGRLSENLIRKTEISCLDFEGVSIGQGFDALQAVLE
;
A
#
# COMPACT_ATOMS: atom_id res chain seq x y z
N VAL A 1 -3.27 30.18 5.89
CA VAL A 1 -4.04 30.39 7.16
C VAL A 1 -5.54 30.41 6.90
N ALA A 2 -6.01 31.17 5.88
CA ALA A 2 -7.44 31.25 5.55
C ALA A 2 -8.06 29.88 5.24
N ASP A 3 -7.37 29.01 4.51
CA ASP A 3 -7.84 27.67 4.16
C ASP A 3 -8.02 26.78 5.39
N ILE A 4 -7.14 26.90 6.39
CA ILE A 4 -7.27 26.18 7.66
C ILE A 4 -8.47 26.69 8.46
N GLN A 5 -8.71 28.00 8.46
CA GLN A 5 -9.88 28.60 9.13
C GLN A 5 -11.18 28.17 8.48
N ASN A 6 -11.19 27.96 7.15
CA ASN A 6 -12.35 27.53 6.38
C ASN A 6 -12.53 25.99 6.34
N ALA A 7 -11.59 25.23 6.86
CA ALA A 7 -11.68 23.76 6.86
C ALA A 7 -12.99 23.21 7.45
N PRO A 8 -13.61 23.82 8.50
CA PRO A 8 -14.93 23.37 9.01
C PRO A 8 -16.07 23.45 8.01
N SER A 9 -15.96 24.27 6.95
CA SER A 9 -16.97 24.39 5.90
C SER A 9 -16.85 23.34 4.79
N ALA A 10 -15.85 22.46 4.85
CA ALA A 10 -15.66 21.39 3.88
C ALA A 10 -16.85 20.41 3.92
N SER A 11 -17.31 20.00 2.75
CA SER A 11 -18.37 18.99 2.62
C SER A 11 -17.87 17.56 2.82
N LEU A 12 -16.55 17.33 2.63
CA LEU A 12 -15.91 16.04 2.75
C LEU A 12 -14.41 16.21 3.02
N ASN A 13 -13.86 15.40 3.91
CA ASN A 13 -12.41 15.26 4.08
C ASN A 13 -11.92 14.00 3.36
N ILE A 14 -10.88 14.15 2.53
CA ILE A 14 -10.19 13.03 1.90
C ILE A 14 -8.89 12.81 2.68
N VAL A 15 -8.79 11.69 3.36
CA VAL A 15 -7.61 11.33 4.16
C VAL A 15 -6.71 10.43 3.30
N THR A 16 -5.64 11.01 2.81
CA THR A 16 -4.67 10.33 1.92
C THR A 16 -3.47 9.77 2.68
N ASP A 17 -3.28 10.23 3.92
CA ASP A 17 -2.19 9.82 4.81
C ASP A 17 -2.73 9.57 6.22
N PRO A 18 -2.26 8.52 6.92
CA PRO A 18 -2.70 8.19 8.28
C PRO A 18 -2.59 9.33 9.29
N ILE A 19 -1.63 10.23 9.09
CA ILE A 19 -1.41 11.41 9.94
C ILE A 19 -2.67 12.30 9.98
N GLY A 20 -3.37 12.41 8.85
CA GLY A 20 -4.60 13.21 8.73
C GLY A 20 -5.83 12.63 9.43
N LEU A 21 -5.83 11.32 9.73
CA LEU A 21 -7.03 10.63 10.23
C LEU A 21 -7.52 11.16 11.57
N LYS A 22 -6.60 11.48 12.49
CA LYS A 22 -6.98 12.04 13.81
C LYS A 22 -7.68 13.38 13.68
N LEU A 23 -7.24 14.22 12.75
CA LEU A 23 -7.88 15.49 12.44
C LEU A 23 -9.26 15.26 11.82
N ALA A 24 -9.35 14.38 10.82
CA ALA A 24 -10.62 14.07 10.15
C ALA A 24 -11.69 13.53 11.12
N LYS A 25 -11.29 12.64 12.06
CA LYS A 25 -12.20 12.18 13.13
C LYS A 25 -12.70 13.32 14.01
N LYS A 26 -11.81 14.23 14.43
CA LYS A 26 -12.22 15.41 15.20
C LYS A 26 -13.16 16.34 14.41
N MET A 27 -12.92 16.53 13.12
CA MET A 27 -13.79 17.32 12.26
C MET A 27 -15.18 16.67 12.11
N LEU A 28 -15.23 15.34 12.01
CA LEU A 28 -16.51 14.62 12.02
C LEU A 28 -17.27 14.82 13.34
N GLU A 29 -16.59 14.73 14.48
CA GLU A 29 -17.19 14.91 15.79
C GLU A 29 -17.72 16.33 16.00
N GLN A 30 -16.92 17.36 15.68
CA GLN A 30 -17.21 18.75 15.96
C GLN A 30 -18.10 19.42 14.92
N TYR A 31 -17.83 19.17 13.65
CA TYR A 31 -18.46 19.87 12.53
C TYR A 31 -19.36 19.00 11.66
N LYS A 32 -19.41 17.68 11.99
CA LYS A 32 -20.14 16.67 11.18
C LYS A 32 -19.63 16.53 9.75
N THR A 33 -18.41 17.00 9.48
CA THR A 33 -17.76 16.84 8.19
C THR A 33 -17.37 15.39 8.01
N PRO A 34 -17.95 14.65 7.05
CA PRO A 34 -17.62 13.25 6.81
C PRO A 34 -16.18 13.13 6.28
N TYR A 35 -15.62 11.94 6.38
CA TYR A 35 -14.32 11.67 5.77
C TYR A 35 -14.32 10.30 5.08
N ILE A 36 -13.45 10.16 4.10
CA ILE A 36 -13.11 8.89 3.47
C ILE A 36 -11.60 8.67 3.58
N LEU A 37 -11.21 7.40 3.68
CA LEU A 37 -9.82 7.00 3.56
C LEU A 37 -9.51 6.72 2.09
N PHE A 38 -8.51 7.40 1.56
CA PHE A 38 -8.06 7.24 0.19
C PHE A 38 -6.55 6.99 0.18
N GLY A 39 -6.17 5.82 0.72
CA GLY A 39 -4.78 5.41 0.83
C GLY A 39 -4.18 4.99 -0.51
N LYS A 40 -2.88 4.79 -0.52
CA LYS A 40 -2.14 4.22 -1.67
C LYS A 40 -2.23 2.69 -1.63
N TYR A 41 -3.35 2.17 -2.09
CA TYR A 41 -3.62 0.73 -2.12
C TYR A 41 -2.92 0.04 -3.30
N ALA A 42 -2.60 -1.24 -3.10
CA ALA A 42 -2.07 -2.13 -4.13
C ALA A 42 -3.19 -2.87 -4.89
N ASP A 43 -4.38 -3.03 -4.27
CA ASP A 43 -5.53 -3.69 -4.90
C ASP A 43 -6.35 -2.69 -5.74
N PRO A 44 -6.43 -2.87 -7.07
CA PRO A 44 -7.25 -2.02 -7.94
C PRO A 44 -8.72 -1.92 -7.51
N LYS A 45 -9.27 -2.98 -6.89
CA LYS A 45 -10.66 -2.99 -6.40
C LYS A 45 -10.86 -2.06 -5.21
N ARG A 46 -9.86 -1.96 -4.31
CA ARG A 46 -9.89 -1.01 -3.19
C ARG A 46 -9.82 0.42 -3.69
N ILE A 47 -8.93 0.69 -4.65
CA ILE A 47 -8.83 2.00 -5.28
C ILE A 47 -10.17 2.39 -5.93
N LEU A 48 -10.78 1.46 -6.68
CA LEU A 48 -12.09 1.68 -7.28
C LEU A 48 -13.17 1.98 -6.23
N SER A 49 -13.15 1.27 -5.11
CA SER A 49 -14.07 1.50 -3.99
C SER A 49 -13.93 2.91 -3.42
N CYS A 50 -12.70 3.43 -3.34
CA CYS A 50 -12.45 4.81 -2.92
C CYS A 50 -13.07 5.82 -3.90
N TYR A 51 -12.86 5.65 -5.21
CA TYR A 51 -13.46 6.52 -6.22
C TYR A 51 -15.01 6.46 -6.19
N LYS A 52 -15.59 5.27 -6.08
CA LYS A 52 -17.06 5.12 -5.92
C LYS A 52 -17.58 5.78 -4.64
N SER A 53 -16.81 5.76 -3.56
CA SER A 53 -17.15 6.46 -2.33
C SER A 53 -17.09 7.97 -2.51
N LEU A 54 -16.09 8.50 -3.21
CA LEU A 54 -16.01 9.91 -3.58
C LEU A 54 -17.22 10.34 -4.41
N GLN A 55 -17.53 9.60 -5.46
CA GLN A 55 -18.67 9.90 -6.34
C GLN A 55 -19.99 9.99 -5.54
N ARG A 56 -20.23 9.01 -4.66
CA ARG A 56 -21.44 9.02 -3.80
C ARG A 56 -21.51 10.22 -2.87
N HIS A 57 -20.41 10.56 -2.18
CA HIS A 57 -20.39 11.71 -1.26
C HIS A 57 -20.53 13.04 -1.98
N LEU A 58 -19.94 13.17 -3.15
CA LEU A 58 -20.00 14.39 -3.96
C LEU A 58 -21.21 14.44 -4.90
N LYS A 59 -22.08 13.40 -4.87
CA LYS A 59 -23.26 13.26 -5.73
C LYS A 59 -22.92 13.39 -7.23
N LEU A 60 -21.78 12.87 -7.63
CA LEU A 60 -21.35 12.82 -9.01
C LEU A 60 -21.96 11.61 -9.73
N ALA A 61 -22.15 11.73 -11.03
CA ALA A 61 -22.53 10.59 -11.85
C ALA A 61 -21.46 9.51 -11.83
N GLU A 62 -21.87 8.25 -11.97
CA GLU A 62 -20.92 7.15 -12.14
C GLU A 62 -20.16 7.33 -13.45
N ASP A 63 -18.84 7.19 -13.39
CA ASP A 63 -17.97 7.28 -14.54
C ASP A 63 -17.34 5.91 -14.82
N PRO A 64 -17.68 5.26 -15.96
CA PRO A 64 -17.13 3.97 -16.36
C PRO A 64 -15.59 3.97 -16.53
N PHE A 65 -14.98 5.16 -16.62
CA PHE A 65 -13.54 5.31 -16.69
C PHE A 65 -12.82 4.61 -15.55
N TRP A 66 -13.32 4.74 -14.31
CA TRP A 66 -12.69 4.17 -13.13
C TRP A 66 -12.72 2.64 -13.12
N GLU A 67 -13.82 2.04 -13.58
CA GLU A 67 -13.93 0.59 -13.71
C GLU A 67 -12.98 0.05 -14.78
N LYS A 68 -12.92 0.71 -15.93
CA LYS A 68 -11.99 0.37 -17.01
C LYS A 68 -10.54 0.45 -16.52
N ARG A 69 -10.21 1.47 -15.74
CA ARG A 69 -8.89 1.66 -15.18
C ARG A 69 -8.51 0.56 -14.19
N ALA A 70 -9.44 0.18 -13.32
CA ALA A 70 -9.24 -0.93 -12.39
C ALA A 70 -8.98 -2.26 -13.12
N ILE A 71 -9.71 -2.54 -14.21
CA ILE A 71 -9.52 -3.74 -15.03
C ILE A 71 -8.12 -3.73 -15.67
N GLN A 72 -7.66 -2.60 -16.20
CA GLN A 72 -6.32 -2.49 -16.78
C GLN A 72 -5.22 -2.81 -15.76
N LEU A 73 -5.31 -2.27 -14.55
CA LEU A 73 -4.33 -2.55 -13.51
C LEU A 73 -4.44 -3.97 -12.95
N GLN A 74 -5.63 -4.55 -12.95
CA GLN A 74 -5.80 -5.96 -12.63
C GLN A 74 -5.06 -6.85 -13.65
N ALA A 75 -5.11 -6.52 -14.94
CA ALA A 75 -4.38 -7.24 -15.98
C ALA A 75 -2.85 -7.10 -15.83
N LEU A 76 -2.34 -5.95 -15.38
CA LEU A 76 -0.92 -5.80 -15.03
C LEU A 76 -0.54 -6.71 -13.85
N TRP A 77 -1.36 -6.77 -12.81
CA TRP A 77 -1.16 -7.69 -11.70
C TRP A 77 -1.13 -9.16 -12.14
N GLU A 78 -1.97 -9.56 -13.09
CA GLU A 78 -1.95 -10.91 -13.65
C GLU A 78 -0.62 -11.23 -14.35
N GLN A 79 -0.06 -10.26 -15.08
CA GLN A 79 1.28 -10.40 -15.69
C GLN A 79 2.38 -10.54 -14.63
N ILE A 80 2.36 -9.71 -13.58
CA ILE A 80 3.29 -9.81 -12.46
C ILE A 80 3.12 -11.15 -11.75
N GLY A 81 1.88 -11.64 -11.63
CA GLY A 81 1.57 -12.93 -11.03
C GLY A 81 2.41 -14.07 -11.60
N TYR A 82 2.55 -14.14 -12.93
CA TYR A 82 3.39 -15.17 -13.57
C TYR A 82 4.88 -15.07 -13.18
N CYS A 83 5.36 -13.88 -12.85
CA CYS A 83 6.76 -13.68 -12.45
C CYS A 83 7.01 -14.03 -10.98
N VAL A 84 6.01 -13.86 -10.12
CA VAL A 84 6.15 -13.99 -8.66
C VAL A 84 5.59 -15.29 -8.09
N GLU A 85 4.86 -16.08 -8.89
CA GLU A 85 4.28 -17.35 -8.47
C GLU A 85 5.34 -18.29 -7.89
N GLY A 86 5.10 -18.78 -6.69
CA GLY A 86 6.01 -19.67 -5.95
C GLY A 86 7.29 -19.01 -5.41
N LYS A 87 7.54 -17.75 -5.75
CA LYS A 87 8.73 -17.02 -5.30
C LYS A 87 8.61 -16.61 -3.84
N GLN A 88 9.74 -16.60 -3.15
CA GLN A 88 9.87 -16.18 -1.77
C GLN A 88 10.48 -14.78 -1.68
N TYR A 89 9.95 -13.93 -0.80
CA TYR A 89 10.44 -12.56 -0.71
C TYR A 89 10.50 -12.04 0.72
N ILE A 90 11.31 -11.01 0.90
CA ILE A 90 11.34 -10.18 2.09
C ILE A 90 10.81 -8.80 1.72
N TYR A 91 9.95 -8.27 2.57
CA TYR A 91 9.32 -6.96 2.38
C TYR A 91 9.78 -5.97 3.45
N SER A 92 10.25 -4.81 3.06
CA SER A 92 10.68 -3.78 4.01
C SER A 92 9.84 -2.52 3.91
N ASN A 93 9.70 -1.94 2.74
CA ASN A 93 9.04 -0.66 2.59
C ASN A 93 8.54 -0.47 1.16
N SER A 94 7.42 0.25 1.02
CA SER A 94 6.85 0.63 -0.27
C SER A 94 6.11 1.95 -0.11
N PRO A 95 5.96 2.73 -1.17
CA PRO A 95 5.05 3.88 -1.19
C PRO A 95 3.57 3.48 -1.09
N LEU A 96 3.25 2.20 -1.28
CA LEU A 96 1.91 1.63 -1.12
C LEU A 96 1.69 1.14 0.31
N ILE A 97 0.45 0.82 0.65
CA ILE A 97 0.08 0.21 1.93
C ILE A 97 0.68 -1.19 1.99
N SER A 98 1.53 -1.43 2.98
CA SER A 98 2.35 -2.65 3.07
C SER A 98 1.53 -3.93 3.10
N ILE A 99 0.50 -3.99 3.94
CA ILE A 99 -0.36 -5.17 4.06
C ILE A 99 -1.12 -5.43 2.76
N ASP A 100 -1.64 -4.38 2.12
CA ASP A 100 -2.39 -4.52 0.87
C ASP A 100 -1.48 -5.06 -0.26
N MET A 101 -0.24 -4.60 -0.31
CA MET A 101 0.77 -5.11 -1.26
C MET A 101 1.09 -6.59 -1.00
N ILE A 102 1.28 -6.97 0.27
CA ILE A 102 1.54 -8.36 0.65
C ILE A 102 0.37 -9.26 0.27
N LEU A 103 -0.87 -8.84 0.56
CA LEU A 103 -2.09 -9.58 0.20
C LEU A 103 -2.23 -9.75 -1.33
N MET A 104 -1.85 -8.74 -2.10
CA MET A 104 -1.85 -8.85 -3.56
C MET A 104 -0.80 -9.85 -4.04
N LEU A 105 0.43 -9.78 -3.55
CA LEU A 105 1.49 -10.72 -3.91
C LEU A 105 1.14 -12.17 -3.51
N GLU A 106 0.58 -12.36 -2.32
CA GLU A 106 0.10 -13.68 -1.86
C GLU A 106 -1.01 -14.23 -2.77
N ARG A 107 -1.94 -13.39 -3.20
CA ARG A 107 -3.02 -13.77 -4.15
C ARG A 107 -2.45 -14.35 -5.44
N TYR A 108 -1.28 -13.90 -5.86
CA TYR A 108 -0.56 -14.39 -7.03
C TYR A 108 0.53 -15.42 -6.71
N GLY A 109 0.47 -16.02 -5.52
CA GLY A 109 1.30 -17.17 -5.16
C GLY A 109 2.70 -16.84 -4.65
N ALA A 110 3.06 -15.57 -4.47
CA ALA A 110 4.31 -15.21 -3.81
C ALA A 110 4.20 -15.46 -2.30
N LYS A 111 5.35 -15.76 -1.66
CA LYS A 111 5.41 -16.14 -0.24
C LYS A 111 6.31 -15.19 0.53
N PRO A 112 5.77 -14.32 1.41
CA PRO A 112 6.60 -13.49 2.25
C PRO A 112 7.30 -14.35 3.33
N LEU A 113 8.62 -14.20 3.44
CA LEU A 113 9.44 -14.83 4.48
C LEU A 113 9.56 -13.95 5.71
N ALA A 114 9.74 -12.66 5.48
CA ALA A 114 9.79 -11.66 6.51
C ALA A 114 9.23 -10.35 6.01
N TYR A 115 8.68 -9.58 6.95
CA TYR A 115 8.13 -8.30 6.64
C TYR A 115 8.35 -7.33 7.80
N TYR A 116 8.96 -6.19 7.54
CA TYR A 116 9.14 -5.21 8.58
C TYR A 116 8.21 -4.03 8.39
N VAL A 117 7.59 -3.67 9.50
CA VAL A 117 6.73 -2.51 9.59
C VAL A 117 7.49 -1.40 10.30
N ILE A 118 7.74 -0.32 9.61
CA ILE A 118 8.37 0.86 10.20
C ILE A 118 7.40 1.57 11.13
N SER A 119 6.12 1.56 10.80
CA SER A 119 5.07 2.13 11.64
C SER A 119 3.74 1.40 11.46
N LYS A 120 3.00 1.23 12.56
CA LYS A 120 1.59 0.81 12.47
C LYS A 120 0.75 2.02 12.12
N ASN A 121 0.20 2.03 10.91
CA ASN A 121 -0.72 3.09 10.49
C ASN A 121 -2.18 2.61 10.52
N ASP A 122 -3.10 3.56 10.56
CA ASP A 122 -4.52 3.25 10.68
C ASP A 122 -5.10 2.65 9.38
N PHE A 123 -4.50 2.90 8.20
CA PHE A 123 -4.92 2.25 6.96
C PHE A 123 -4.62 0.75 6.96
N GLU A 124 -3.49 0.35 7.54
CA GLU A 124 -3.15 -1.06 7.65
C GLU A 124 -4.03 -1.80 8.63
N ARG A 125 -4.52 -1.12 9.68
CA ARG A 125 -5.43 -1.73 10.65
C ARG A 125 -6.71 -2.28 10.01
N GLU A 126 -7.21 -1.63 8.99
CA GLU A 126 -8.40 -2.08 8.26
C GLU A 126 -8.17 -3.41 7.53
N LEU A 127 -6.92 -3.68 7.15
CA LEU A 127 -6.50 -4.87 6.41
C LEU A 127 -6.01 -6.02 7.31
N PHE A 128 -5.79 -5.76 8.60
CA PHE A 128 -5.34 -6.80 9.54
C PHE A 128 -6.24 -8.04 9.60
N PRO A 129 -7.58 -7.95 9.55
CA PRO A 129 -8.42 -9.13 9.53
C PRO A 129 -8.16 -10.03 8.32
N GLU A 130 -8.00 -9.46 7.12
CA GLU A 130 -7.69 -10.21 5.90
C GLU A 130 -6.30 -10.84 5.99
N PHE A 131 -5.31 -10.10 6.47
CA PHE A 131 -3.95 -10.59 6.65
C PHE A 131 -3.87 -11.77 7.64
N LYS A 132 -4.63 -11.75 8.74
CA LYS A 132 -4.69 -12.85 9.70
C LYS A 132 -5.32 -14.13 9.14
N HIS A 133 -6.13 -14.03 8.11
CA HIS A 133 -6.75 -15.16 7.43
C HIS A 133 -5.95 -15.62 6.21
N SER A 134 -4.86 -14.95 5.88
CA SER A 134 -3.93 -15.40 4.85
C SER A 134 -3.23 -16.69 5.31
N ASN A 135 -2.84 -17.53 4.36
CA ASN A 135 -2.06 -18.74 4.64
C ASN A 135 -0.57 -18.45 4.90
N VAL A 136 -0.23 -17.18 5.06
CA VAL A 136 1.14 -16.72 5.25
C VAL A 136 1.38 -16.41 6.72
N ASP A 137 2.45 -16.96 7.25
CA ASP A 137 2.93 -16.69 8.62
C ASP A 137 4.38 -16.14 8.53
N PRO A 138 4.58 -14.93 7.99
CA PRO A 138 5.90 -14.36 7.87
C PRO A 138 6.43 -13.86 9.21
N LEU A 139 7.75 -13.80 9.33
CA LEU A 139 8.38 -13.09 10.44
C LEU A 139 8.02 -11.59 10.37
N VAL A 140 7.29 -11.10 11.36
CA VAL A 140 6.94 -9.67 11.47
C VAL A 140 7.90 -8.99 12.42
N ALA A 141 8.74 -8.11 11.90
CA ALA A 141 9.62 -7.28 12.70
C ALA A 141 9.09 -5.84 12.78
N LEU A 142 8.96 -5.30 13.98
CA LEU A 142 8.52 -3.92 14.22
C LEU A 142 9.75 -3.06 14.50
N LEU A 143 9.83 -1.87 13.89
CA LEU A 143 10.92 -0.89 14.10
C LEU A 143 12.31 -1.48 13.84
N ALA A 144 12.43 -2.27 12.79
CA ALA A 144 13.68 -2.93 12.46
C ALA A 144 14.74 -1.93 12.00
N ASP A 145 15.96 -2.11 12.53
CA ASP A 145 17.15 -1.41 12.09
C ASP A 145 17.64 -1.98 10.72
N PHE A 146 18.33 -1.14 9.94
CA PHE A 146 18.91 -1.54 8.64
C PHE A 146 19.85 -2.76 8.73
N GLY A 147 20.50 -2.98 9.87
CA GLY A 147 21.34 -4.17 10.11
C GLY A 147 20.60 -5.50 10.11
N ILE A 148 19.27 -5.48 10.34
CA ILE A 148 18.45 -6.70 10.30
C ILE A 148 18.31 -7.24 8.88
N SER A 149 18.28 -6.36 7.88
CA SER A 149 18.13 -6.75 6.47
C SER A 149 19.21 -7.72 6.04
N GLU A 150 20.48 -7.45 6.37
CA GLU A 150 21.60 -8.32 5.99
C GLU A 150 21.46 -9.73 6.58
N ARG A 151 21.15 -9.82 7.89
CA ARG A 151 20.98 -11.13 8.56
C ARG A 151 19.78 -11.91 8.00
N LEU A 152 18.68 -11.25 7.68
CA LEU A 152 17.50 -11.91 7.10
C LEU A 152 17.82 -12.43 5.68
N LEU A 153 18.55 -11.68 4.87
CA LEU A 153 18.96 -12.12 3.54
C LEU A 153 19.89 -13.33 3.61
N GLU A 154 20.81 -13.35 4.57
CA GLU A 154 21.73 -14.48 4.78
C GLU A 154 21.00 -15.76 5.24
N ILE A 155 20.02 -15.61 6.15
CA ILE A 155 19.27 -16.73 6.73
C ILE A 155 18.24 -17.30 5.75
N TYR A 156 17.44 -16.43 5.16
CA TYR A 156 16.25 -16.84 4.39
C TYR A 156 16.51 -16.99 2.91
N LYS A 157 17.54 -16.34 2.35
CA LYS A 157 17.89 -16.39 0.92
C LYS A 157 16.68 -16.25 0.00
N PRO A 158 15.91 -15.14 0.11
CA PRO A 158 14.71 -14.94 -0.70
C PRO A 158 15.05 -14.83 -2.19
N ASP A 159 14.07 -15.07 -3.05
CA ASP A 159 14.21 -14.85 -4.49
C ASP A 159 14.32 -13.36 -4.83
N PHE A 160 13.62 -12.51 -4.07
CA PHE A 160 13.68 -11.04 -4.25
C PHE A 160 13.39 -10.28 -2.94
N PHE A 161 13.76 -9.02 -2.96
CA PHE A 161 13.53 -8.10 -1.83
C PHE A 161 12.71 -6.90 -2.30
N ILE A 162 11.69 -6.52 -1.54
CA ILE A 162 10.91 -5.30 -1.78
C ILE A 162 11.31 -4.26 -0.73
N GLY A 163 11.77 -3.12 -1.21
CA GLY A 163 12.22 -2.01 -0.37
C GLY A 163 13.65 -1.61 -0.66
N ARG A 164 14.22 -0.80 0.20
CA ARG A 164 15.55 -0.25 -0.01
C ARG A 164 16.62 -1.09 0.68
N LEU A 165 17.61 -1.49 -0.10
CA LEU A 165 18.86 -2.08 0.38
C LEU A 165 20.03 -1.16 0.04
N SER A 166 21.13 -1.24 0.81
CA SER A 166 22.37 -0.56 0.44
C SER A 166 22.95 -1.19 -0.82
N GLU A 167 23.61 -0.39 -1.66
CA GLU A 167 24.29 -0.89 -2.87
C GLU A 167 25.29 -1.99 -2.57
N ASN A 168 26.02 -1.87 -1.45
CA ASN A 168 26.98 -2.90 -1.04
C ASN A 168 26.28 -4.22 -0.74
N LEU A 169 25.11 -4.20 -0.15
CA LEU A 169 24.35 -5.40 0.18
C LEU A 169 23.76 -6.04 -1.07
N ILE A 170 23.25 -5.25 -2.01
CA ILE A 170 22.76 -5.74 -3.30
C ILE A 170 23.91 -6.45 -4.06
N ARG A 171 25.09 -5.82 -4.14
CA ARG A 171 26.25 -6.42 -4.80
C ARG A 171 26.75 -7.71 -4.13
N LYS A 172 26.70 -7.75 -2.78
CA LYS A 172 27.14 -8.90 -2.00
C LYS A 172 26.22 -10.11 -2.14
N THR A 173 24.91 -9.86 -2.23
CA THR A 173 23.88 -10.93 -2.20
C THR A 173 23.38 -11.31 -3.57
N GLU A 174 23.65 -10.50 -4.62
CA GLU A 174 23.13 -10.65 -5.98
C GLU A 174 21.58 -10.78 -6.05
N ILE A 175 20.89 -10.33 -5.00
CA ILE A 175 19.44 -10.42 -4.90
C ILE A 175 18.75 -9.39 -5.79
N SER A 176 17.67 -9.77 -6.43
CA SER A 176 16.79 -8.84 -7.11
C SER A 176 16.10 -7.93 -6.10
N CYS A 177 16.37 -6.63 -6.16
CA CYS A 177 15.80 -5.63 -5.27
C CYS A 177 14.81 -4.76 -6.03
N LEU A 178 13.57 -4.73 -5.55
CA LEU A 178 12.51 -3.85 -6.05
C LEU A 178 12.42 -2.64 -5.13
N ASP A 179 13.16 -1.59 -5.47
CA ASP A 179 13.13 -0.33 -4.75
C ASP A 179 12.13 0.63 -5.41
N PHE A 180 11.05 0.90 -4.71
CA PHE A 180 10.01 1.83 -5.16
C PHE A 180 10.22 3.25 -4.61
N GLU A 181 11.36 3.55 -3.99
CA GLU A 181 11.68 4.90 -3.52
C GLU A 181 11.80 5.85 -4.71
N GLY A 182 10.99 6.87 -4.73
CA GLY A 182 10.91 7.81 -5.85
C GLY A 182 9.89 7.45 -6.94
N VAL A 183 9.35 6.23 -6.91
CA VAL A 183 8.25 5.84 -7.78
C VAL A 183 6.94 6.33 -7.16
N SER A 184 6.16 7.07 -7.93
CA SER A 184 4.82 7.54 -7.59
C SER A 184 4.67 8.47 -6.39
N ILE A 185 4.58 9.72 -6.72
CA ILE A 185 4.13 10.78 -5.81
C ILE A 185 2.58 10.88 -5.80
N GLY A 186 1.91 10.21 -6.74
CA GLY A 186 0.47 10.28 -6.95
C GLY A 186 -0.37 9.46 -5.97
N GLN A 187 -1.67 9.48 -6.20
CA GLN A 187 -2.67 8.70 -5.45
C GLN A 187 -3.48 7.85 -6.42
N GLY A 188 -4.17 6.85 -5.89
CA GLY A 188 -5.10 6.05 -6.65
C GLY A 188 -4.44 5.20 -7.73
N PHE A 189 -5.05 5.16 -8.91
CA PHE A 189 -4.61 4.30 -10.00
C PHE A 189 -3.25 4.66 -10.57
N ASP A 190 -2.91 5.95 -10.63
CA ASP A 190 -1.63 6.38 -11.18
C ASP A 190 -0.46 5.99 -10.27
N ALA A 191 -0.67 6.05 -8.95
CA ALA A 191 0.30 5.59 -7.97
C ALA A 191 0.56 4.08 -8.10
N LEU A 192 -0.50 3.30 -8.27
CA LEU A 192 -0.38 1.85 -8.43
C LEU A 192 0.28 1.51 -9.77
N GLN A 193 -0.13 2.14 -10.86
CA GLN A 193 0.47 1.89 -12.18
C GLN A 193 1.98 2.12 -12.17
N ALA A 194 2.42 3.24 -11.60
CA ALA A 194 3.83 3.57 -11.53
C ALA A 194 4.67 2.57 -10.71
N VAL A 195 4.04 1.81 -9.81
CA VAL A 195 4.72 0.73 -9.06
C VAL A 195 4.74 -0.58 -9.84
N LEU A 196 3.74 -0.84 -10.69
CA LEU A 196 3.60 -2.09 -11.44
C LEU A 196 4.38 -2.09 -12.78
N GLU A 197 4.67 -0.92 -13.34
CA GLU A 197 5.51 -0.73 -14.53
C GLU A 197 7.00 -0.67 -14.18
#